data_7b874a8ecaaee5f64af90a2674546a73
#
_entry.id   7b874a8ecaaee5f64af90a2674546a73
#
_cell.length_a   1.000
_cell.length_b   1.000
_cell.length_c   1.000
_cell.angle_alpha   90.00
_cell.angle_beta   90.00
_cell.angle_gamma   90.00
#
_symmetry.space_group_name_H-M   'P 1'
#
loop_
_entity.id
_entity.type
_entity.pdbx_description
1 polymer ?
#
loop_
_entity_poly.entity_id
_entity_poly.type
_entity_poly.pdbx_seq_one_letter_code
_entity_poly.pdbx_strand_id
1 'polypeptide(L)'
;GNVSITRDVSGEGVQQALLKILEGTTASVPPQGGRKHPEQSYIQVNTEHILFLCGGTFHGIEQFIARRLGQKVIGFGEGDEEQDTGPVDIDGNPLVTSQAERDRLMPYLDQKDLIDFGMIPEFVGRLPVTVAMRSLTHDEILNVMTQPKNALVRQYKAMFELDSVNLEFSDGALSVLAAEAMKRETGVRSLRSMFEEVLLELRYNIGKHKGGQVVISEQYVIDALKRGPQSLLANSIEPSSKSPEDGGASEAAADDQPPTKKSPMPRKRDSA
;
A
#
# COMPACT_ATOMS: atom_id res chain seq x y z
N GLY A 1 38.94 4.00 -9.07
CA GLY A 1 38.22 3.33 -8.02
C GLY A 1 37.77 4.32 -6.99
N ASN A 2 36.61 4.98 -7.20
CA ASN A 2 35.99 5.79 -6.16
C ASN A 2 35.23 4.86 -5.23
N VAL A 3 35.78 4.58 -4.06
CA VAL A 3 35.07 3.97 -2.95
C VAL A 3 34.20 5.08 -2.32
N SER A 4 33.18 5.51 -3.05
CA SER A 4 32.12 6.31 -2.48
C SER A 4 31.07 5.33 -1.95
N ILE A 5 30.90 5.27 -0.64
CA ILE A 5 29.77 4.63 0.04
C ILE A 5 28.53 5.50 -0.21
N THR A 6 28.25 5.81 -1.46
CA THR A 6 26.99 6.40 -1.88
C THR A 6 26.02 5.24 -2.09
N ARG A 7 25.01 5.20 -1.24
CA ARG A 7 23.83 4.36 -1.41
C ARG A 7 23.36 4.54 -2.85
N ASP A 8 23.23 3.45 -3.58
CA ASP A 8 22.68 3.46 -4.94
C ASP A 8 21.25 4.00 -4.89
N VAL A 9 21.10 5.29 -5.22
CA VAL A 9 19.81 6.01 -5.13
C VAL A 9 18.94 5.69 -6.35
N SER A 10 19.55 5.27 -7.47
CA SER A 10 18.87 5.01 -8.74
C SER A 10 18.46 3.55 -8.94
N GLY A 11 18.92 2.64 -8.09
CA GLY A 11 18.66 1.20 -8.24
C GLY A 11 19.41 0.55 -9.42
N GLU A 12 20.36 1.22 -10.01
CA GLU A 12 21.14 0.73 -11.13
C GLU A 12 21.95 -0.53 -10.78
N GLY A 13 22.55 -0.55 -9.60
CA GLY A 13 23.28 -1.72 -9.11
C GLY A 13 22.40 -2.97 -8.95
N VAL A 14 21.11 -2.80 -8.61
CA VAL A 14 20.15 -3.90 -8.55
C VAL A 14 19.84 -4.41 -9.95
N GLN A 15 19.62 -3.54 -10.91
CA GLN A 15 19.37 -3.91 -12.30
C GLN A 15 20.58 -4.65 -12.90
N GLN A 16 21.80 -4.16 -12.66
CA GLN A 16 23.04 -4.82 -13.10
C GLN A 16 23.22 -6.20 -12.45
N ALA A 17 22.87 -6.37 -11.18
CA ALA A 17 22.93 -7.68 -10.52
C ALA A 17 21.93 -8.69 -11.09
N LEU A 18 20.74 -8.22 -11.47
CA LEU A 18 19.71 -9.06 -12.09
C LEU A 18 20.06 -9.47 -13.52
N LEU A 19 20.80 -8.66 -14.27
CA LEU A 19 21.23 -9.00 -15.64
C LEU A 19 21.89 -10.36 -15.71
N LYS A 20 22.79 -10.66 -14.78
CA LYS A 20 23.51 -11.93 -14.76
C LYS A 20 22.59 -13.14 -14.63
N ILE A 21 21.45 -12.98 -13.92
CA ILE A 21 20.46 -14.03 -13.76
C ILE A 21 19.64 -14.18 -15.03
N LEU A 22 19.26 -13.06 -15.66
CA LEU A 22 18.47 -13.04 -16.90
C LEU A 22 19.25 -13.56 -18.11
N GLU A 23 20.57 -13.33 -18.15
CA GLU A 23 21.44 -13.80 -19.24
C GLU A 23 21.68 -15.31 -19.22
N GLY A 24 21.39 -15.97 -18.11
CA GLY A 24 21.67 -17.37 -17.89
C GLY A 24 22.96 -17.60 -17.12
N THR A 25 22.84 -18.18 -15.96
CA THR A 25 23.97 -18.56 -15.10
C THR A 25 23.63 -19.80 -14.29
N THR A 26 24.67 -20.52 -13.89
CA THR A 26 24.51 -21.60 -12.90
C THR A 26 24.74 -21.00 -11.52
N ALA A 27 23.67 -20.85 -10.76
CA ALA A 27 23.70 -20.35 -9.40
C ALA A 27 23.82 -21.49 -8.38
N SER A 28 24.72 -21.34 -7.42
CA SER A 28 24.89 -22.29 -6.31
C SER A 28 24.04 -21.84 -5.12
N VAL A 29 22.97 -22.56 -4.83
CA VAL A 29 21.99 -22.21 -3.81
C VAL A 29 22.13 -23.15 -2.61
N PRO A 30 22.26 -22.65 -1.37
CA PRO A 30 22.30 -23.51 -0.18
C PRO A 30 20.93 -24.16 0.04
N PRO A 31 20.85 -25.47 0.37
CA PRO A 31 19.60 -26.24 0.45
C PRO A 31 18.56 -25.69 1.45
N GLN A 32 19.03 -25.01 2.50
CA GLN A 32 18.19 -24.53 3.60
C GLN A 32 18.11 -23.01 3.72
N GLY A 33 18.56 -22.25 2.71
CA GLY A 33 18.49 -20.79 2.72
C GLY A 33 19.27 -20.08 3.83
N GLY A 34 20.19 -20.81 4.51
CA GLY A 34 20.93 -20.33 5.66
C GLY A 34 22.34 -19.81 5.34
N ARG A 35 23.13 -19.58 6.39
CA ARG A 35 24.55 -19.22 6.30
C ARG A 35 25.32 -20.25 5.47
N LYS A 36 26.21 -19.78 4.61
CA LYS A 36 27.13 -20.63 3.85
C LYS A 36 28.05 -21.38 4.82
N HIS A 37 27.90 -22.72 4.89
CA HIS A 37 28.82 -23.58 5.60
C HIS A 37 29.77 -24.24 4.58
N PRO A 38 31.08 -24.36 4.85
CA PRO A 38 32.05 -24.89 3.92
C PRO A 38 31.82 -26.37 3.51
N GLU A 39 31.16 -27.15 4.35
CA GLU A 39 30.91 -28.58 4.14
C GLU A 39 29.54 -28.89 3.52
N GLN A 40 28.73 -27.89 3.18
CA GLN A 40 27.38 -28.09 2.67
C GLN A 40 27.40 -28.18 1.13
N SER A 41 26.79 -29.22 0.57
CA SER A 41 26.61 -29.35 -0.88
C SER A 41 25.58 -28.30 -1.36
N TYR A 42 25.94 -27.52 -2.36
CA TYR A 42 25.08 -26.53 -2.98
C TYR A 42 24.24 -27.15 -4.10
N ILE A 43 22.99 -26.75 -4.20
CA ILE A 43 22.14 -27.07 -5.34
C ILE A 43 22.51 -26.15 -6.49
N GLN A 44 22.86 -26.74 -7.63
CA GLN A 44 23.17 -25.98 -8.85
C GLN A 44 21.87 -25.70 -9.59
N VAL A 45 21.54 -24.43 -9.80
CA VAL A 45 20.35 -23.98 -10.53
C VAL A 45 20.82 -23.24 -11.79
N ASN A 46 20.51 -23.81 -12.96
CA ASN A 46 20.71 -23.13 -14.24
C ASN A 46 19.51 -22.26 -14.56
N THR A 47 19.73 -20.96 -14.78
CA THR A 47 18.67 -19.98 -15.04
C THR A 47 18.35 -19.79 -16.53
N GLU A 48 19.10 -20.43 -17.45
CA GLU A 48 19.00 -20.24 -18.90
C GLU A 48 17.60 -20.56 -19.46
N HIS A 49 16.91 -21.57 -18.87
CA HIS A 49 15.59 -22.01 -19.32
C HIS A 49 14.45 -21.61 -18.39
N ILE A 50 14.65 -20.58 -17.56
CA ILE A 50 13.64 -20.06 -16.65
C ILE A 50 12.93 -18.88 -17.33
N LEU A 51 11.60 -18.94 -17.36
CA LEU A 51 10.79 -17.79 -17.77
C LEU A 51 10.74 -16.75 -16.64
N PHE A 52 11.17 -15.53 -16.95
CA PHE A 52 11.13 -14.41 -16.02
C PHE A 52 9.92 -13.50 -16.35
N LEU A 53 9.08 -13.28 -15.37
CA LEU A 53 7.98 -12.32 -15.41
C LEU A 53 8.28 -11.20 -14.40
N CYS A 54 8.63 -10.04 -14.91
CA CYS A 54 8.99 -8.89 -14.08
C CYS A 54 7.84 -7.90 -14.07
N GLY A 55 7.43 -7.47 -12.89
CA GLY A 55 6.39 -6.45 -12.70
C GLY A 55 6.94 -5.27 -11.91
N GLY A 56 6.51 -4.06 -12.25
CA GLY A 56 6.89 -2.84 -11.56
C GLY A 56 5.83 -1.76 -11.70
N THR A 57 5.89 -0.77 -10.83
CA THR A 57 5.11 0.46 -10.91
C THR A 57 6.04 1.60 -11.32
N PHE A 58 5.67 2.29 -12.38
CA PHE A 58 6.45 3.38 -12.95
C PHE A 58 5.61 4.66 -12.87
N HIS A 59 5.64 5.33 -11.70
CA HIS A 59 4.89 6.57 -11.52
C HIS A 59 5.48 7.68 -12.37
N GLY A 60 4.64 8.31 -13.20
CA GLY A 60 5.06 9.40 -14.09
C GLY A 60 5.58 8.95 -15.46
N ILE A 61 5.58 7.63 -15.77
CA ILE A 61 6.01 7.13 -17.08
C ILE A 61 5.11 7.64 -18.21
N GLU A 62 3.85 7.91 -17.91
CA GLU A 62 2.87 8.49 -18.83
C GLU A 62 3.33 9.82 -19.43
N GLN A 63 4.11 10.60 -18.67
CA GLN A 63 4.67 11.87 -19.16
C GLN A 63 5.73 11.65 -20.25
N PHE A 64 6.55 10.60 -20.12
CA PHE A 64 7.54 10.23 -21.13
C PHE A 64 6.86 9.75 -22.40
N ILE A 65 5.78 8.96 -22.27
CA ILE A 65 4.96 8.52 -23.40
C ILE A 65 4.33 9.73 -24.11
N ALA A 66 3.70 10.63 -23.35
CA ALA A 66 3.07 11.83 -23.89
C ALA A 66 4.09 12.73 -24.62
N ARG A 67 5.26 12.95 -24.01
CA ARG A 67 6.37 13.71 -24.64
C ARG A 67 6.81 13.09 -25.95
N ARG A 68 7.00 11.77 -26.00
CA ARG A 68 7.41 11.06 -27.22
C ARG A 68 6.33 11.15 -28.30
N LEU A 69 5.06 11.04 -27.97
CA LEU A 69 3.94 11.15 -28.91
C LEU A 69 3.75 12.59 -29.36
N GLY A 70 3.85 13.57 -28.47
CA GLY A 70 3.75 14.99 -28.78
C GLY A 70 4.90 15.49 -29.67
N GLN A 71 6.12 14.99 -29.53
CA GLN A 71 7.24 15.32 -30.40
C GLN A 71 7.06 14.85 -31.83
N LYS A 72 6.22 13.85 -32.11
CA LYS A 72 5.88 13.42 -33.48
C LYS A 72 4.96 14.39 -34.20
N VAL A 73 4.24 15.25 -33.48
CA VAL A 73 3.31 16.22 -34.05
C VAL A 73 4.03 17.48 -34.59
N ILE A 74 5.29 17.73 -34.20
CA ILE A 74 6.09 18.89 -34.62
C ILE A 74 6.79 18.67 -35.97
N GLY A 75 6.45 17.63 -36.71
CA GLY A 75 6.99 17.35 -38.04
C GLY A 75 5.93 17.51 -39.15
N PHE A 76 5.85 18.69 -39.76
CA PHE A 76 5.21 18.97 -41.06
C PHE A 76 4.08 18.01 -41.48
N GLY A 77 2.89 18.25 -40.98
CA GLY A 77 1.64 17.70 -41.49
C GLY A 77 0.60 18.81 -41.49
N GLU A 78 0.26 19.30 -42.66
CA GLU A 78 -0.92 20.14 -42.88
C GLU A 78 -2.16 19.37 -42.41
N GLY A 79 -2.77 19.83 -41.36
CA GLY A 79 -4.02 19.30 -40.83
C GLY A 79 -4.46 20.14 -39.64
N ASP A 80 -5.26 21.16 -39.91
CA ASP A 80 -6.00 21.97 -38.96
C ASP A 80 -6.96 21.09 -38.17
N GLU A 81 -6.50 20.57 -37.02
CA GLU A 81 -7.36 20.27 -35.90
C GLU A 81 -6.70 20.94 -34.70
N GLU A 82 -7.36 21.92 -34.12
CA GLU A 82 -7.07 22.48 -32.81
C GLU A 82 -7.09 21.34 -31.80
N GLN A 83 -5.95 20.66 -31.64
CA GLN A 83 -5.79 19.72 -30.54
C GLN A 83 -5.73 20.56 -29.26
N ASP A 84 -6.78 20.42 -28.47
CA ASP A 84 -6.85 20.88 -27.10
C ASP A 84 -5.60 20.34 -26.39
N THR A 85 -4.53 21.12 -26.42
CA THR A 85 -3.31 20.83 -25.68
C THR A 85 -3.67 21.03 -24.21
N GLY A 86 -3.95 19.95 -23.55
CA GLY A 86 -4.17 19.92 -22.11
C GLY A 86 -3.07 20.68 -21.33
N PRO A 87 -3.15 20.75 -20.03
CA PRO A 87 -2.19 21.50 -19.22
C PRO A 87 -0.76 21.05 -19.52
N VAL A 88 0.13 22.02 -19.74
CA VAL A 88 1.56 21.80 -20.00
C VAL A 88 2.40 22.25 -18.80
N ASP A 89 3.57 21.63 -18.61
CA ASP A 89 4.56 22.07 -17.62
C ASP A 89 5.29 23.36 -18.08
N ILE A 90 6.22 23.85 -17.23
CA ILE A 90 7.01 25.07 -17.50
C ILE A 90 7.86 24.92 -18.78
N ASP A 91 8.18 23.70 -19.17
CA ASP A 91 8.98 23.37 -20.34
C ASP A 91 8.12 23.08 -21.59
N GLY A 92 6.79 23.25 -21.49
CA GLY A 92 5.84 23.05 -22.59
C GLY A 92 5.50 21.59 -22.88
N ASN A 93 5.81 20.66 -21.95
CA ASN A 93 5.45 19.25 -22.10
C ASN A 93 4.03 19.00 -21.57
N PRO A 94 3.25 18.09 -22.20
CA PRO A 94 1.91 17.77 -21.76
C PRO A 94 1.93 17.15 -20.35
N LEU A 95 1.12 17.70 -19.44
CA LEU A 95 0.92 17.18 -18.10
C LEU A 95 -0.24 16.19 -18.12
N VAL A 96 0.06 14.94 -17.83
CA VAL A 96 -0.96 13.90 -17.64
C VAL A 96 -1.45 13.96 -16.19
N THR A 97 -2.63 14.51 -15.98
CA THR A 97 -3.19 14.76 -14.65
C THR A 97 -4.33 13.81 -14.29
N SER A 98 -4.98 13.21 -15.28
CA SER A 98 -6.12 12.33 -15.06
C SER A 98 -5.80 10.85 -15.26
N GLN A 99 -6.48 9.99 -14.48
CA GLN A 99 -6.38 8.53 -14.62
C GLN A 99 -6.84 8.08 -16.02
N ALA A 100 -7.83 8.74 -16.60
CA ALA A 100 -8.34 8.41 -17.92
C ALA A 100 -7.32 8.70 -19.04
N GLU A 101 -6.57 9.79 -18.94
CA GLU A 101 -5.47 10.10 -19.86
C GLU A 101 -4.34 9.10 -19.73
N ARG A 102 -3.97 8.76 -18.51
CA ARG A 102 -2.99 7.71 -18.23
C ARG A 102 -3.37 6.39 -18.90
N ASP A 103 -4.60 5.93 -18.72
CA ASP A 103 -5.08 4.67 -19.31
C ASP A 103 -5.13 4.71 -20.85
N ARG A 104 -5.27 5.90 -21.47
CA ARG A 104 -5.16 6.08 -22.92
C ARG A 104 -3.72 6.01 -23.43
N LEU A 105 -2.76 6.49 -22.64
CA LEU A 105 -1.34 6.54 -23.03
C LEU A 105 -0.62 5.20 -22.78
N MET A 106 -0.98 4.48 -21.73
CA MET A 106 -0.30 3.26 -21.34
C MET A 106 -0.18 2.18 -22.44
N PRO A 107 -1.17 1.97 -23.33
CA PRO A 107 -1.03 1.02 -24.45
C PRO A 107 0.09 1.36 -25.44
N TYR A 108 0.54 2.62 -25.47
CA TYR A 108 1.62 3.08 -26.32
C TYR A 108 3.00 3.01 -25.67
N LEU A 109 3.11 2.36 -24.50
CA LEU A 109 4.37 2.17 -23.82
C LEU A 109 5.39 1.45 -24.70
N ASP A 110 6.58 2.03 -24.82
CA ASP A 110 7.70 1.47 -25.57
C ASP A 110 8.92 1.30 -24.68
N GLN A 111 9.86 0.46 -25.11
CA GLN A 111 11.14 0.23 -24.42
C GLN A 111 11.92 1.54 -24.23
N LYS A 112 11.82 2.47 -25.18
CA LYS A 112 12.45 3.77 -25.09
C LYS A 112 11.94 4.58 -23.90
N ASP A 113 10.63 4.53 -23.62
CA ASP A 113 10.04 5.25 -22.49
C ASP A 113 10.59 4.72 -21.13
N LEU A 114 10.87 3.41 -21.05
CA LEU A 114 11.47 2.80 -19.88
C LEU A 114 12.93 3.24 -19.67
N ILE A 115 13.69 3.38 -20.76
CA ILE A 115 15.06 3.87 -20.74
C ILE A 115 15.09 5.36 -20.35
N ASP A 116 14.22 6.17 -20.96
CA ASP A 116 14.09 7.60 -20.65
C ASP A 116 13.62 7.82 -19.21
N PHE A 117 12.83 6.90 -18.65
CA PHE A 117 12.43 6.88 -17.24
C PHE A 117 13.60 6.59 -16.26
N GLY A 118 14.67 5.95 -16.76
CA GLY A 118 15.87 5.67 -15.96
C GLY A 118 16.21 4.18 -15.79
N MET A 119 15.60 3.30 -16.56
CA MET A 119 16.05 1.90 -16.63
C MET A 119 17.27 1.75 -17.51
N ILE A 120 18.20 0.86 -17.12
CA ILE A 120 19.39 0.62 -17.93
C ILE A 120 19.02 -0.11 -19.23
N PRO A 121 19.59 0.32 -20.38
CA PRO A 121 19.23 -0.23 -21.69
C PRO A 121 19.47 -1.74 -21.80
N GLU A 122 20.52 -2.25 -21.20
CA GLU A 122 20.87 -3.68 -21.21
C GLU A 122 19.77 -4.52 -20.50
N PHE A 123 19.23 -3.99 -19.40
CA PHE A 123 18.14 -4.66 -18.65
C PHE A 123 16.86 -4.68 -19.47
N VAL A 124 16.50 -3.54 -20.08
CA VAL A 124 15.30 -3.44 -20.94
C VAL A 124 15.44 -4.35 -22.15
N GLY A 125 16.64 -4.44 -22.73
CA GLY A 125 16.92 -5.33 -23.87
C GLY A 125 16.79 -6.82 -23.56
N ARG A 126 16.92 -7.23 -22.28
CA ARG A 126 16.70 -8.62 -21.85
C ARG A 126 15.23 -8.96 -21.56
N LEU A 127 14.37 -7.96 -21.51
CA LEU A 127 12.93 -8.08 -21.33
C LEU A 127 12.19 -7.54 -22.57
N PRO A 128 12.25 -8.24 -23.71
CA PRO A 128 11.81 -7.71 -24.98
C PRO A 128 10.29 -7.51 -25.08
N VAL A 129 9.52 -8.20 -24.26
CA VAL A 129 8.06 -8.12 -24.24
C VAL A 129 7.63 -7.19 -23.10
N THR A 130 7.13 -6.03 -23.47
CA THR A 130 6.58 -5.05 -22.50
C THR A 130 5.06 -5.06 -22.59
N VAL A 131 4.40 -5.20 -21.45
CA VAL A 131 2.95 -5.20 -21.34
C VAL A 131 2.52 -4.14 -20.35
N ALA A 132 1.74 -3.18 -20.81
CA ALA A 132 1.12 -2.18 -19.96
C ALA A 132 -0.19 -2.70 -19.38
N MET A 133 -0.36 -2.52 -18.07
CA MET A 133 -1.58 -2.89 -17.37
C MET A 133 -2.47 -1.66 -17.24
N ARG A 134 -3.74 -1.79 -17.60
CA ARG A 134 -4.75 -0.74 -17.41
C ARG A 134 -5.29 -0.72 -15.99
N SER A 135 -5.91 0.37 -15.62
CA SER A 135 -6.64 0.48 -14.37
C SER A 135 -7.84 -0.48 -14.33
N LEU A 136 -8.17 -0.95 -13.14
CA LEU A 136 -9.29 -1.85 -12.95
C LEU A 136 -10.62 -1.08 -13.02
N THR A 137 -11.60 -1.66 -13.68
CA THR A 137 -12.98 -1.16 -13.66
C THR A 137 -13.69 -1.56 -12.36
N HIS A 138 -14.81 -0.91 -12.08
CA HIS A 138 -15.65 -1.21 -10.91
C HIS A 138 -16.03 -2.71 -10.85
N ASP A 139 -16.47 -3.28 -11.97
CA ASP A 139 -16.90 -4.69 -12.05
C ASP A 139 -15.71 -5.66 -11.84
N GLU A 140 -14.54 -5.29 -12.33
CA GLU A 140 -13.32 -6.09 -12.09
C GLU A 140 -12.91 -6.05 -10.61
N ILE A 141 -13.08 -4.93 -9.93
CA ILE A 141 -12.84 -4.84 -8.48
C ILE A 141 -13.84 -5.71 -7.71
N LEU A 142 -15.14 -5.71 -8.09
CA LEU A 142 -16.14 -6.60 -7.53
C LEU A 142 -15.73 -8.07 -7.72
N ASN A 143 -15.29 -8.43 -8.93
CA ASN A 143 -14.81 -9.76 -9.22
C ASN A 143 -13.59 -10.15 -8.37
N VAL A 144 -12.63 -9.25 -8.18
CA VAL A 144 -11.46 -9.48 -7.31
C VAL A 144 -11.85 -9.74 -5.86
N MET A 145 -12.91 -9.08 -5.36
CA MET A 145 -13.39 -9.28 -3.99
C MET A 145 -14.14 -10.61 -3.79
N THR A 146 -14.75 -11.17 -4.85
CA THR A 146 -15.71 -12.29 -4.73
C THR A 146 -15.27 -13.58 -5.41
N GLN A 147 -14.66 -13.53 -6.60
CA GLN A 147 -14.42 -14.69 -7.46
C GLN A 147 -13.21 -15.56 -7.07
N PRO A 148 -12.04 -15.04 -6.73
CA PRO A 148 -10.86 -15.84 -6.45
C PRO A 148 -11.10 -16.88 -5.33
N LYS A 149 -10.35 -17.98 -5.35
CA LYS A 149 -10.41 -18.99 -4.27
C LYS A 149 -10.18 -18.34 -2.89
N ASN A 150 -9.22 -17.41 -2.81
CA ASN A 150 -8.88 -16.64 -1.61
C ASN A 150 -9.45 -15.21 -1.67
N ALA A 151 -10.67 -15.03 -2.20
CA ALA A 151 -11.33 -13.74 -2.22
C ALA A 151 -11.50 -13.18 -0.82
N LEU A 152 -11.39 -11.85 -0.66
CA LEU A 152 -11.49 -11.19 0.65
C LEU A 152 -12.80 -11.52 1.34
N VAL A 153 -13.93 -11.46 0.62
CA VAL A 153 -15.26 -11.82 1.16
C VAL A 153 -15.26 -13.22 1.76
N ARG A 154 -14.66 -14.21 1.07
CA ARG A 154 -14.58 -15.59 1.56
C ARG A 154 -13.69 -15.72 2.80
N GLN A 155 -12.56 -14.98 2.83
CA GLN A 155 -11.67 -14.98 3.98
C GLN A 155 -12.38 -14.47 5.24
N TYR A 156 -13.11 -13.34 5.12
CA TYR A 156 -13.82 -12.78 6.27
C TYR A 156 -15.04 -13.63 6.66
N LYS A 157 -15.78 -14.20 5.71
CA LYS A 157 -16.85 -15.16 6.03
C LYS A 157 -16.31 -16.34 6.84
N ALA A 158 -15.24 -16.99 6.37
CA ALA A 158 -14.62 -18.10 7.08
C ALA A 158 -14.12 -17.70 8.47
N MET A 159 -13.56 -16.50 8.63
CA MET A 159 -13.09 -16.01 9.92
C MET A 159 -14.23 -15.82 10.92
N PHE A 160 -15.37 -15.27 10.50
CA PHE A 160 -16.55 -15.09 11.37
C PHE A 160 -17.24 -16.43 11.66
N GLU A 161 -17.20 -17.38 10.74
CA GLU A 161 -17.71 -18.74 10.95
C GLU A 161 -16.99 -19.48 12.08
N LEU A 162 -15.68 -19.25 12.28
CA LEU A 162 -14.93 -19.80 13.43
C LEU A 162 -15.52 -19.34 14.77
N ASP A 163 -16.09 -18.15 14.80
CA ASP A 163 -16.78 -17.60 15.99
C ASP A 163 -18.29 -17.92 15.99
N SER A 164 -18.76 -18.82 15.11
CA SER A 164 -20.17 -19.21 14.96
C SER A 164 -21.08 -18.04 14.55
N VAL A 165 -20.57 -17.11 13.72
CA VAL A 165 -21.32 -16.00 13.15
C VAL A 165 -21.37 -16.14 11.64
N ASN A 166 -22.58 -16.16 11.05
CA ASN A 166 -22.74 -16.15 9.59
C ASN A 166 -22.68 -14.72 9.08
N LEU A 167 -21.58 -14.36 8.40
CA LEU A 167 -21.38 -13.03 7.82
C LEU A 167 -21.80 -13.01 6.36
N GLU A 168 -22.66 -12.06 5.99
CA GLU A 168 -23.04 -11.82 4.61
C GLU A 168 -22.86 -10.37 4.21
N PHE A 169 -22.58 -10.15 2.94
CA PHE A 169 -22.48 -8.82 2.35
C PHE A 169 -23.56 -8.65 1.30
N SER A 170 -24.30 -7.55 1.36
CA SER A 170 -25.20 -7.19 0.28
C SER A 170 -24.42 -6.73 -0.96
N ASP A 171 -25.00 -6.87 -2.14
CA ASP A 171 -24.38 -6.42 -3.38
C ASP A 171 -24.11 -4.90 -3.35
N GLY A 172 -24.99 -4.12 -2.75
CA GLY A 172 -24.78 -2.68 -2.53
C GLY A 172 -23.57 -2.37 -1.65
N ALA A 173 -23.34 -3.15 -0.59
CA ALA A 173 -22.17 -2.99 0.28
C ALA A 173 -20.86 -3.23 -0.49
N LEU A 174 -20.82 -4.26 -1.30
CA LEU A 174 -19.64 -4.56 -2.14
C LEU A 174 -19.42 -3.50 -3.22
N SER A 175 -20.50 -2.98 -3.81
CA SER A 175 -20.46 -1.89 -4.80
C SER A 175 -19.88 -0.61 -4.20
N VAL A 176 -20.28 -0.23 -2.99
CA VAL A 176 -19.73 0.94 -2.28
C VAL A 176 -18.25 0.74 -1.98
N LEU A 177 -17.84 -0.45 -1.52
CA LEU A 177 -16.41 -0.76 -1.29
C LEU A 177 -15.59 -0.65 -2.57
N ALA A 178 -16.12 -1.15 -3.70
CA ALA A 178 -15.45 -1.04 -4.99
C ALA A 178 -15.31 0.41 -5.45
N ALA A 179 -16.38 1.20 -5.35
CA ALA A 179 -16.39 2.62 -5.71
C ALA A 179 -15.41 3.44 -4.85
N GLU A 180 -15.33 3.14 -3.56
CA GLU A 180 -14.40 3.82 -2.67
C GLU A 180 -12.94 3.40 -2.92
N ALA A 181 -12.68 2.13 -3.25
CA ALA A 181 -11.37 1.66 -3.63
C ALA A 181 -10.83 2.34 -4.91
N MET A 182 -11.71 2.65 -5.86
CA MET A 182 -11.35 3.40 -7.07
C MET A 182 -10.92 4.84 -6.78
N LYS A 183 -11.44 5.46 -5.73
CA LYS A 183 -11.07 6.82 -5.33
C LYS A 183 -9.73 6.88 -4.61
N ARG A 184 -9.32 5.78 -3.97
CA ARG A 184 -8.06 5.73 -3.21
C ARG A 184 -6.87 5.52 -4.16
N GLU A 185 -5.80 6.26 -3.97
CA GLU A 185 -4.57 6.15 -4.79
C GLU A 185 -3.99 4.72 -4.82
N THR A 186 -4.15 3.98 -3.74
CA THR A 186 -3.69 2.58 -3.63
C THR A 186 -4.63 1.57 -4.31
N GLY A 187 -5.79 2.02 -4.80
CA GLY A 187 -6.76 1.19 -5.52
C GLY A 187 -7.13 -0.10 -4.75
N VAL A 188 -7.08 -1.23 -5.44
CA VAL A 188 -7.45 -2.57 -4.90
C VAL A 188 -6.64 -2.96 -3.67
N ARG A 189 -5.40 -2.44 -3.49
CA ARG A 189 -4.60 -2.72 -2.29
C ARG A 189 -5.24 -2.18 -1.02
N SER A 190 -6.05 -1.12 -1.13
CA SER A 190 -6.79 -0.56 0.01
C SER A 190 -7.98 -1.41 0.45
N LEU A 191 -8.44 -2.36 -0.37
CA LEU A 191 -9.62 -3.18 -0.05
C LEU A 191 -9.47 -3.90 1.30
N ARG A 192 -8.32 -4.51 1.57
CA ARG A 192 -8.10 -5.21 2.83
C ARG A 192 -8.26 -4.28 4.04
N SER A 193 -7.63 -3.11 4.02
CA SER A 193 -7.77 -2.13 5.11
C SER A 193 -9.19 -1.60 5.23
N MET A 194 -9.92 -1.43 4.12
CA MET A 194 -11.32 -1.03 4.13
C MET A 194 -12.23 -2.11 4.74
N PHE A 195 -12.02 -3.38 4.41
CA PHE A 195 -12.73 -4.48 5.06
C PHE A 195 -12.45 -4.53 6.56
N GLU A 196 -11.19 -4.36 6.96
CA GLU A 196 -10.80 -4.31 8.38
C GLU A 196 -11.47 -3.14 9.10
N GLU A 197 -11.51 -1.96 8.48
CA GLU A 197 -12.16 -0.76 9.01
C GLU A 197 -13.67 -0.97 9.19
N VAL A 198 -14.35 -1.50 8.18
CA VAL A 198 -15.80 -1.77 8.21
C VAL A 198 -16.16 -2.83 9.24
N LEU A 199 -15.37 -3.90 9.34
CA LEU A 199 -15.66 -5.02 10.23
C LEU A 199 -15.10 -4.87 11.65
N LEU A 200 -14.36 -3.81 11.95
CA LEU A 200 -13.66 -3.63 13.23
C LEU A 200 -14.62 -3.66 14.42
N GLU A 201 -15.72 -2.91 14.36
CA GLU A 201 -16.71 -2.86 15.41
C GLU A 201 -17.43 -4.21 15.64
N LEU A 202 -17.76 -4.89 14.54
CA LEU A 202 -18.37 -6.22 14.59
C LEU A 202 -17.43 -7.25 15.19
N ARG A 203 -16.16 -7.22 14.83
CA ARG A 203 -15.13 -8.12 15.39
C ARG A 203 -14.93 -7.87 16.88
N TYR A 204 -14.89 -6.62 17.30
CA TYR A 204 -14.79 -6.28 18.73
C TYR A 204 -15.99 -6.80 19.52
N ASN A 205 -17.19 -6.72 18.97
CA ASN A 205 -18.44 -7.16 19.60
C ASN A 205 -18.90 -8.57 19.17
N ILE A 206 -18.03 -9.39 18.57
CA ILE A 206 -18.40 -10.66 17.94
C ILE A 206 -19.15 -11.60 18.89
N GLY A 207 -18.80 -11.56 20.18
CA GLY A 207 -19.47 -12.36 21.21
C GLY A 207 -20.98 -12.10 21.35
N LYS A 208 -21.46 -10.91 20.96
CA LYS A 208 -22.90 -10.55 20.98
C LYS A 208 -23.68 -11.14 19.81
N HIS A 209 -22.98 -11.60 18.76
CA HIS A 209 -23.57 -12.11 17.52
C HIS A 209 -23.43 -13.62 17.35
N LYS A 210 -22.92 -14.34 18.36
CA LYS A 210 -22.74 -15.80 18.31
C LYS A 210 -24.04 -16.52 17.99
N GLY A 211 -23.97 -17.45 17.03
CA GLY A 211 -25.10 -18.25 16.58
C GLY A 211 -26.08 -17.48 15.68
N GLY A 212 -25.78 -16.22 15.32
CA GLY A 212 -26.61 -15.38 14.49
C GLY A 212 -26.04 -15.15 13.08
N GLN A 213 -26.85 -14.47 12.27
CA GLN A 213 -26.47 -13.99 10.95
C GLN A 213 -26.30 -12.47 11.02
N VAL A 214 -25.22 -11.98 10.43
CA VAL A 214 -24.93 -10.55 10.29
C VAL A 214 -24.85 -10.20 8.82
N VAL A 215 -25.70 -9.32 8.34
CA VAL A 215 -25.71 -8.84 6.97
C VAL A 215 -25.16 -7.41 6.93
N ILE A 216 -24.06 -7.25 6.20
CA ILE A 216 -23.47 -5.93 5.96
C ILE A 216 -24.24 -5.24 4.84
N SER A 217 -24.97 -4.21 5.20
CA SER A 217 -25.73 -3.40 4.25
C SER A 217 -24.87 -2.28 3.67
N GLU A 218 -25.34 -1.71 2.57
CA GLU A 218 -24.73 -0.54 1.93
C GLU A 218 -24.55 0.63 2.91
N GLN A 219 -25.61 0.95 3.65
CA GLN A 219 -25.60 2.06 4.61
C GLN A 219 -24.59 1.83 5.73
N TYR A 220 -24.46 0.58 6.20
CA TYR A 220 -23.48 0.23 7.23
C TYR A 220 -22.03 0.50 6.76
N VAL A 221 -21.70 0.15 5.51
CA VAL A 221 -20.38 0.42 4.93
C VAL A 221 -20.13 1.92 4.83
N ILE A 222 -21.10 2.69 4.33
CA ILE A 222 -20.96 4.16 4.22
C ILE A 222 -20.68 4.79 5.59
N ASP A 223 -21.43 4.38 6.61
CA ASP A 223 -21.30 4.94 7.95
C ASP A 223 -19.99 4.51 8.63
N ALA A 224 -19.55 3.28 8.41
CA ALA A 224 -18.29 2.78 8.94
C ALA A 224 -17.07 3.52 8.33
N LEU A 225 -17.06 3.70 7.00
CA LEU A 225 -15.99 4.41 6.31
C LEU A 225 -15.94 5.92 6.66
N LYS A 226 -17.09 6.54 6.94
CA LYS A 226 -17.14 7.93 7.42
C LYS A 226 -16.61 8.09 8.84
N ARG A 227 -16.89 7.14 9.72
CA ARG A 227 -16.44 7.18 11.11
C ARG A 227 -14.93 7.02 11.25
N GLY A 228 -14.32 6.21 10.41
CA GLY A 228 -12.90 5.89 10.46
C GLY A 228 -12.50 5.09 11.72
N PRO A 229 -11.29 4.52 11.75
CA PRO A 229 -10.84 3.66 12.85
C PRO A 229 -10.63 4.39 14.18
N GLN A 230 -10.49 5.71 14.16
CA GLN A 230 -10.22 6.50 15.37
C GLN A 230 -11.45 6.71 16.27
N SER A 231 -12.66 6.60 15.75
CA SER A 231 -13.89 6.82 16.53
C SER A 231 -14.12 5.76 17.61
N LEU A 232 -13.63 4.54 17.41
CA LEU A 232 -13.74 3.46 18.39
C LEU A 232 -12.78 3.65 19.56
N LEU A 233 -11.62 4.25 19.34
CA LEU A 233 -10.67 4.59 20.39
C LEU A 233 -11.16 5.75 21.26
N ALA A 234 -11.86 6.71 20.68
CA ALA A 234 -12.44 7.84 21.42
C ALA A 234 -13.53 7.42 22.42
N ASN A 235 -14.37 6.44 22.03
CA ASN A 235 -15.42 5.91 22.93
C ASN A 235 -14.90 4.93 23.99
N SER A 236 -13.64 4.49 23.90
CA SER A 236 -13.01 3.58 24.87
C SER A 236 -12.24 4.34 25.97
N ILE A 237 -12.14 5.65 25.90
CA ILE A 237 -11.35 6.51 26.81
C ILE A 237 -12.28 7.48 27.58
N GLU A 238 -13.54 7.15 27.79
CA GLU A 238 -14.28 7.82 28.86
C GLU A 238 -13.87 7.16 30.17
N PRO A 239 -13.15 7.88 31.06
CA PRO A 239 -12.93 7.38 32.42
C PRO A 239 -14.28 7.34 33.11
N SER A 240 -14.68 6.17 33.52
CA SER A 240 -15.78 5.93 34.45
C SER A 240 -15.49 6.71 35.77
N SER A 241 -15.84 7.97 35.80
CA SER A 241 -15.90 8.75 37.03
C SER A 241 -17.35 8.78 37.52
N LYS A 242 -17.77 7.69 38.15
CA LYS A 242 -18.84 7.72 39.16
C LYS A 242 -18.35 6.94 40.35
N SER A 243 -17.70 7.66 41.26
CA SER A 243 -17.64 7.27 42.64
C SER A 243 -19.01 7.48 43.31
N PRO A 244 -19.51 6.58 44.13
CA PRO A 244 -20.75 6.82 44.84
C PRO A 244 -20.52 7.91 45.90
N GLU A 245 -21.39 8.88 45.92
CA GLU A 245 -21.56 9.82 47.02
C GLU A 245 -21.96 9.03 48.25
N ASP A 246 -21.13 9.09 49.30
CA ASP A 246 -21.54 8.73 50.61
C ASP A 246 -21.50 10.00 51.49
N GLY A 247 -22.70 10.33 52.00
CA GLY A 247 -22.93 11.51 52.80
C GLY A 247 -22.51 11.33 54.24
N GLY A 248 -22.20 12.41 54.89
CA GLY A 248 -22.18 12.44 56.35
C GLY A 248 -21.18 13.41 56.96
N ALA A 249 -21.60 14.62 57.14
CA ALA A 249 -21.47 15.53 58.29
C ALA A 249 -20.21 15.61 59.16
N SER A 250 -19.82 16.86 59.33
CA SER A 250 -19.55 17.53 60.63
C SER A 250 -18.11 17.67 61.11
N GLU A 251 -17.74 18.94 61.12
CA GLU A 251 -17.08 19.71 62.21
C GLU A 251 -15.59 19.59 62.56
N ALA A 252 -15.02 20.76 62.58
CA ALA A 252 -14.12 21.38 63.53
C ALA A 252 -12.59 21.40 63.29
N ALA A 253 -12.16 22.57 62.94
CA ALA A 253 -11.14 23.43 63.57
C ALA A 253 -9.68 22.96 63.75
N ALA A 254 -8.85 23.94 63.41
CA ALA A 254 -7.56 24.34 63.99
C ALA A 254 -6.26 23.91 63.27
N ASP A 255 -5.70 24.90 62.63
CA ASP A 255 -4.38 25.52 62.89
C ASP A 255 -3.17 24.55 63.01
N ASP A 256 -2.25 24.62 62.12
CA ASP A 256 -0.86 25.04 62.37
C ASP A 256 0.02 24.91 61.10
N GLN A 257 0.78 25.97 60.84
CA GLN A 257 1.84 26.07 59.81
C GLN A 257 3.21 25.88 60.50
N PRO A 258 4.35 25.94 59.77
CA PRO A 258 5.18 24.85 59.26
C PRO A 258 6.52 24.73 60.06
N PRO A 259 7.50 23.94 59.60
CA PRO A 259 8.70 24.59 59.10
C PRO A 259 9.48 23.89 57.99
N THR A 260 10.04 24.75 57.21
CA THR A 260 11.16 24.59 56.26
C THR A 260 12.38 23.82 56.83
N LYS A 261 13.09 23.09 55.98
CA LYS A 261 14.56 23.13 55.80
C LYS A 261 15.08 22.05 54.82
N LYS A 262 15.74 22.61 53.77
CA LYS A 262 17.15 22.49 53.36
C LYS A 262 17.55 21.24 52.58
N SER A 263 17.88 21.52 51.34
CA SER A 263 18.86 20.83 50.47
C SER A 263 20.23 20.72 51.16
N PRO A 264 21.05 19.76 50.76
CA PRO A 264 22.26 20.18 50.07
C PRO A 264 22.66 19.35 48.82
N MET A 265 23.35 20.04 47.97
CA MET A 265 24.11 19.68 46.79
C MET A 265 25.42 18.89 47.13
N PRO A 266 26.31 18.67 46.16
CA PRO A 266 26.66 17.40 45.52
C PRO A 266 28.08 16.92 45.91
N ARG A 267 28.46 15.69 45.53
CA ARG A 267 29.86 15.25 45.55
C ARG A 267 30.29 14.64 44.21
N LYS A 268 31.40 15.20 43.75
CA LYS A 268 32.25 14.83 42.64
C LYS A 268 33.12 13.60 42.90
N ARG A 269 33.54 12.95 41.80
CA ARG A 269 34.83 12.25 41.55
C ARG A 269 35.03 10.93 42.30
N ASP A 270 35.63 9.88 41.72
CA ASP A 270 36.83 9.72 40.88
C ASP A 270 36.81 8.35 40.16
N SER A 271 37.35 8.38 38.99
CA SER A 271 38.32 7.53 38.30
C SER A 271 38.73 6.18 38.94
N ALA A 272 38.57 5.14 38.15
CA ALA A 272 39.61 4.18 37.77
C ALA A 272 39.15 3.41 36.51
#